data_a9be3f02c07e30694f570e9c3344b41c
#
_entry.id   a9be3f02c07e30694f570e9c3344b41c
#
_cell.length_a   1.000
_cell.length_b   1.000
_cell.length_c   1.000
_cell.angle_alpha   90.00
_cell.angle_beta   90.00
_cell.angle_gamma   90.00
#
_symmetry.space_group_name_H-M   'P 1'
#
loop_
_entity.id
_entity.type
_entity.pdbx_description
1 polymer ?
#
loop_
_entity_poly.entity_id
_entity_poly.type
_entity_poly.pdbx_seq_one_letter_code
_entity_poly.pdbx_strand_id
1 'polypeptide(L)'
;MVEGRARGGDLLLVEGQGSLVHPAYSGVTLGLFHGSVPHALVLCHRAGATEVEGYPGHRLPSLSELIALHEGASLPRRRARVAAVALNTAGLDDAAASAAVAAAEDETGLPTADPVRQGADALLAAVLAAGD
;
A
#
# COMPACT_ATOMS: atom_id res chain seq x y z
N MET A 1 -3.16 17.38 -8.00
CA MET A 1 -1.70 17.31 -8.37
C MET A 1 -1.15 18.65 -8.85
N VAL A 2 -1.81 19.34 -9.76
CA VAL A 2 -1.35 20.69 -10.21
C VAL A 2 -1.25 21.66 -9.04
N GLU A 3 -2.23 21.67 -8.14
CA GLU A 3 -2.26 22.56 -6.96
C GLU A 3 -1.14 22.24 -5.95
N GLY A 4 -0.82 20.96 -5.73
CA GLY A 4 0.28 20.57 -4.84
C GLY A 4 1.63 21.08 -5.34
N ARG A 5 1.89 21.00 -6.64
CA ARG A 5 3.10 21.58 -7.26
C ARG A 5 3.11 23.11 -7.19
N ALA A 6 1.96 23.73 -7.41
CA ALA A 6 1.83 25.19 -7.29
C ALA A 6 2.10 25.71 -5.87
N ARG A 7 1.91 24.85 -4.85
CA ARG A 7 2.22 25.14 -3.44
C ARG A 7 3.66 24.79 -3.03
N GLY A 8 4.50 24.33 -3.96
CA GLY A 8 5.91 24.02 -3.70
C GLY A 8 6.13 22.71 -2.94
N GLY A 9 5.21 21.77 -3.04
CA GLY A 9 5.37 20.43 -2.44
C GLY A 9 6.34 19.58 -3.24
N ASP A 10 7.36 19.04 -2.58
CA ASP A 10 8.34 18.11 -3.17
C ASP A 10 7.79 16.67 -3.22
N LEU A 11 6.96 16.30 -2.25
CA LEU A 11 6.30 15.00 -2.15
C LEU A 11 4.78 15.20 -2.05
N LEU A 12 4.03 14.51 -2.92
CA LEU A 12 2.57 14.52 -2.91
C LEU A 12 2.07 13.14 -2.50
N LEU A 13 1.47 13.07 -1.31
CA LEU A 13 0.81 11.85 -0.84
C LEU A 13 -0.65 11.88 -1.25
N VAL A 14 -1.09 10.81 -1.89
CA VAL A 14 -2.48 10.61 -2.30
C VAL A 14 -3.00 9.39 -1.57
N GLU A 15 -3.98 9.60 -0.70
CA GLU A 15 -4.66 8.53 0.02
C GLU A 15 -5.92 8.12 -0.73
N GLY A 16 -6.15 6.81 -0.84
CA GLY A 16 -7.36 6.22 -1.39
C GLY A 16 -8.17 5.50 -0.32
N GLN A 17 -9.44 5.26 -0.62
CA GLN A 17 -10.33 4.44 0.20
C GLN A 17 -10.57 3.08 -0.44
N GLY A 18 -10.55 2.03 0.38
CA GLY A 18 -10.71 0.66 -0.08
C GLY A 18 -9.49 0.14 -0.85
N SER A 19 -9.72 -0.88 -1.64
CA SER A 19 -8.66 -1.50 -2.45
C SER A 19 -9.21 -1.96 -3.79
N LEU A 20 -8.33 -2.37 -4.71
CA LEU A 20 -8.73 -2.92 -6.01
C LEU A 20 -9.54 -4.23 -5.89
N VAL A 21 -9.40 -4.94 -4.79
CA VAL A 21 -10.14 -6.19 -4.52
C VAL A 21 -11.43 -5.99 -3.71
N HIS A 22 -11.73 -4.75 -3.30
CA HIS A 22 -12.92 -4.47 -2.52
C HIS A 22 -14.15 -4.31 -3.44
N PRO A 23 -15.20 -5.14 -3.30
CA PRO A 23 -16.35 -5.15 -4.24
C PRO A 23 -17.04 -3.81 -4.43
N ALA A 24 -17.15 -3.01 -3.34
CA ALA A 24 -17.83 -1.70 -3.41
C ALA A 24 -16.91 -0.55 -3.82
N TYR A 25 -15.59 -0.65 -3.61
CA TYR A 25 -14.68 0.50 -3.75
C TYR A 25 -13.61 0.34 -4.82
N SER A 26 -13.52 -0.82 -5.48
CA SER A 26 -12.46 -1.06 -6.47
C SER A 26 -12.47 -0.03 -7.60
N GLY A 27 -13.64 0.37 -8.10
CA GLY A 27 -13.77 1.38 -9.14
C GLY A 27 -13.31 2.77 -8.71
N VAL A 28 -13.58 3.17 -7.45
CA VAL A 28 -13.11 4.45 -6.90
C VAL A 28 -11.59 4.42 -6.72
N THR A 29 -11.06 3.33 -6.18
CA THR A 29 -9.62 3.14 -6.01
C THR A 29 -8.90 3.20 -7.35
N LEU A 30 -9.41 2.52 -8.37
CA LEU A 30 -8.84 2.55 -9.72
C LEU A 30 -8.90 3.95 -10.35
N GLY A 31 -10.03 4.67 -10.18
CA GLY A 31 -10.18 6.04 -10.66
C GLY A 31 -9.17 7.00 -10.03
N LEU A 32 -8.98 6.90 -8.71
CA LEU A 32 -7.99 7.69 -8.00
C LEU A 32 -6.56 7.35 -8.45
N PHE A 33 -6.25 6.07 -8.58
CA PHE A 33 -4.96 5.58 -9.04
C PHE A 33 -4.61 6.10 -10.44
N HIS A 34 -5.53 5.97 -11.39
CA HIS A 34 -5.34 6.48 -12.76
C HIS A 34 -5.31 8.01 -12.82
N GLY A 35 -6.11 8.70 -11.99
CA GLY A 35 -6.14 10.15 -11.93
C GLY A 35 -4.88 10.76 -11.30
N SER A 36 -4.27 10.09 -10.33
CA SER A 36 -3.05 10.57 -9.67
C SER A 36 -1.77 10.21 -10.42
N VAL A 37 -1.76 9.11 -11.18
CA VAL A 37 -0.57 8.61 -11.91
C VAL A 37 0.66 8.60 -11.00
N PRO A 38 0.65 7.84 -9.89
CA PRO A 38 1.71 7.90 -8.89
C PRO A 38 3.05 7.38 -9.43
N HIS A 39 4.15 7.79 -8.81
CA HIS A 39 5.49 7.26 -9.09
C HIS A 39 5.71 5.95 -8.33
N ALA A 40 5.30 5.93 -7.06
CA ALA A 40 5.41 4.79 -6.16
C ALA A 40 4.10 4.56 -5.41
N LEU A 41 3.92 3.35 -4.92
CA LEU A 41 2.81 2.93 -4.09
C LEU A 41 3.33 2.43 -2.74
N VAL A 42 2.55 2.65 -1.70
CA VAL A 42 2.69 1.94 -0.43
C VAL A 42 1.45 1.07 -0.25
N LEU A 43 1.66 -0.23 -0.14
CA LEU A 43 0.56 -1.16 0.11
C LEU A 43 0.21 -1.14 1.59
N CYS A 44 -0.96 -0.62 1.93
CA CYS A 44 -1.48 -0.66 3.30
C CYS A 44 -2.29 -1.94 3.51
N HIS A 45 -1.96 -2.72 4.53
CA HIS A 45 -2.62 -3.99 4.81
C HIS A 45 -2.80 -4.20 6.32
N ARG A 46 -3.86 -4.92 6.73
CA ARG A 46 -4.07 -5.31 8.13
C ARG A 46 -3.55 -6.72 8.36
N ALA A 47 -2.63 -6.87 9.31
CA ALA A 47 -2.06 -8.16 9.68
C ALA A 47 -3.17 -9.17 10.04
N GLY A 48 -3.05 -10.39 9.52
CA GLY A 48 -4.00 -11.46 9.76
C GLY A 48 -5.35 -11.33 9.05
N ALA A 49 -5.57 -10.30 8.23
CA ALA A 49 -6.79 -10.21 7.43
C ALA A 49 -6.80 -11.27 6.31
N THR A 50 -7.85 -12.08 6.26
CA THR A 50 -8.03 -13.15 5.27
C THR A 50 -9.20 -12.91 4.34
N GLU A 51 -10.07 -11.96 4.68
CA GLU A 51 -11.26 -11.60 3.90
C GLU A 51 -11.43 -10.08 3.84
N VAL A 52 -12.13 -9.62 2.82
CA VAL A 52 -12.51 -8.22 2.66
C VAL A 52 -13.51 -7.84 3.76
N GLU A 53 -13.23 -6.78 4.48
CA GLU A 53 -14.08 -6.31 5.58
C GLU A 53 -15.49 -5.99 5.09
N GLY A 54 -16.49 -6.51 5.80
CA GLY A 54 -17.91 -6.36 5.43
C GLY A 54 -18.39 -7.26 4.29
N TYR A 55 -17.54 -8.12 3.73
CA TYR A 55 -17.87 -9.02 2.62
C TYR A 55 -17.44 -10.46 2.91
N PRO A 56 -18.18 -11.18 3.76
CA PRO A 56 -17.88 -12.58 4.09
C PRO A 56 -17.77 -13.46 2.85
N GLY A 57 -16.76 -14.32 2.82
CA GLY A 57 -16.47 -15.20 1.69
C GLY A 57 -15.65 -14.57 0.57
N HIS A 58 -15.38 -13.26 0.61
CA HIS A 58 -14.47 -12.61 -0.33
C HIS A 58 -13.06 -12.65 0.23
N ARG A 59 -12.32 -13.69 -0.10
CA ARG A 59 -10.95 -13.89 0.34
C ARG A 59 -10.02 -12.80 -0.19
N LEU A 60 -9.14 -12.32 0.67
CA LEU A 60 -8.03 -11.46 0.25
C LEU A 60 -6.95 -12.33 -0.42
N PRO A 61 -6.38 -11.85 -1.55
CA PRO A 61 -5.16 -12.43 -2.10
C PRO A 61 -3.97 -12.26 -1.14
N SER A 62 -2.90 -12.99 -1.36
CA SER A 62 -1.62 -12.80 -0.67
C SER A 62 -1.06 -11.38 -0.92
N LEU A 63 -0.09 -10.94 -0.10
CA LEU A 63 0.53 -9.62 -0.30
C LEU A 63 1.23 -9.54 -1.66
N SER A 64 1.91 -10.59 -2.08
CA SER A 64 2.57 -10.66 -3.39
C SER A 64 1.57 -10.57 -4.55
N GLU A 65 0.40 -11.21 -4.44
CA GLU A 65 -0.67 -11.10 -5.43
C GLU A 65 -1.30 -9.71 -5.45
N LEU A 66 -1.50 -9.08 -4.28
CA LEU A 66 -1.98 -7.70 -4.18
C LEU A 66 -1.00 -6.72 -4.81
N ILE A 67 0.30 -6.89 -4.59
CA ILE A 67 1.34 -6.08 -5.23
C ILE A 67 1.26 -6.22 -6.74
N ALA A 68 1.25 -7.44 -7.26
CA ALA A 68 1.17 -7.69 -8.70
C ALA A 68 -0.10 -7.08 -9.32
N LEU A 69 -1.24 -7.17 -8.62
CA LEU A 69 -2.50 -6.58 -9.06
C LEU A 69 -2.41 -5.05 -9.17
N HIS A 70 -1.88 -4.37 -8.14
CA HIS A 70 -1.76 -2.92 -8.13
C HIS A 70 -0.75 -2.43 -9.19
N GLU A 71 0.40 -3.07 -9.31
CA GLU A 71 1.37 -2.73 -10.34
C GLU A 71 0.82 -2.98 -11.76
N GLY A 72 0.11 -4.10 -11.95
CA GLY A 72 -0.54 -4.46 -13.21
C GLY A 72 -1.67 -3.50 -13.63
N ALA A 73 -2.33 -2.87 -12.66
CA ALA A 73 -3.36 -1.87 -12.91
C ALA A 73 -2.81 -0.50 -13.29
N SER A 74 -1.49 -0.31 -13.29
CA SER A 74 -0.85 0.95 -13.70
C SER A 74 -1.12 1.28 -15.17
N LEU A 75 -1.30 2.57 -15.46
CA LEU A 75 -1.40 3.02 -16.85
C LEU A 75 -0.06 2.83 -17.60
N PRO A 76 -0.10 2.50 -18.92
CA PRO A 76 1.13 2.33 -19.71
C PRO A 76 2.07 3.54 -19.71
N ARG A 77 1.51 4.74 -19.50
CA ARG A 77 2.28 5.99 -19.43
C ARG A 77 3.28 5.99 -18.28
N ARG A 78 2.93 5.38 -17.15
CA ARG A 78 3.77 5.26 -15.97
C ARG A 78 3.38 4.02 -15.19
N ARG A 79 4.32 3.11 -15.07
CA ARG A 79 4.16 1.94 -14.20
C ARG A 79 4.60 2.31 -12.80
N ALA A 80 3.64 2.40 -11.88
CA ALA A 80 3.94 2.56 -10.48
C ALA A 80 4.44 1.22 -9.91
N ARG A 81 5.43 1.28 -9.02
CA ARG A 81 5.91 0.13 -8.25
C ARG A 81 5.43 0.24 -6.82
N VAL A 82 5.13 -0.89 -6.20
CA VAL A 82 4.97 -0.94 -4.76
C VAL A 82 6.35 -0.88 -4.13
N ALA A 83 6.65 0.20 -3.43
CA ALA A 83 7.96 0.45 -2.82
C ALA A 83 8.07 -0.13 -1.42
N ALA A 84 6.96 -0.23 -0.70
CA ALA A 84 6.92 -0.67 0.69
C ALA A 84 5.53 -1.19 1.08
N VAL A 85 5.48 -1.93 2.19
CA VAL A 85 4.24 -2.39 2.83
C VAL A 85 4.08 -1.68 4.18
N ALA A 86 2.98 -0.97 4.36
CA ALA A 86 2.57 -0.42 5.64
C ALA A 86 1.59 -1.41 6.31
N LEU A 87 2.04 -2.09 7.36
CA LEU A 87 1.27 -3.13 8.01
C LEU A 87 0.59 -2.61 9.27
N ASN A 88 -0.72 -2.66 9.31
CA ASN A 88 -1.48 -2.36 10.52
C ASN A 88 -1.52 -3.60 11.41
N THR A 89 -0.84 -3.56 12.55
CA THR A 89 -0.79 -4.63 13.55
C THR A 89 -1.63 -4.34 14.79
N ALA A 90 -2.62 -3.45 14.67
CA ALA A 90 -3.54 -3.15 15.78
C ALA A 90 -4.22 -4.42 16.30
N GLY A 91 -4.22 -4.59 17.62
CA GLY A 91 -4.78 -5.77 18.29
C GLY A 91 -3.80 -6.94 18.49
N LEU A 92 -2.58 -6.86 17.93
CA LEU A 92 -1.50 -7.81 18.20
C LEU A 92 -0.62 -7.31 19.36
N ASP A 93 -0.05 -8.23 20.14
CA ASP A 93 1.04 -7.90 21.05
C ASP A 93 2.34 -7.60 20.27
N ASP A 94 3.38 -7.13 20.97
CA ASP A 94 4.62 -6.69 20.32
C ASP A 94 5.37 -7.83 19.62
N ALA A 95 5.35 -9.04 20.18
CA ALA A 95 6.00 -10.20 19.58
C ALA A 95 5.27 -10.64 18.30
N ALA A 96 3.94 -10.72 18.37
CA ALA A 96 3.11 -11.06 17.20
C ALA A 96 3.17 -9.97 16.11
N ALA A 97 3.19 -8.70 16.50
CA ALA A 97 3.35 -7.59 15.56
C ALA A 97 4.70 -7.65 14.84
N SER A 98 5.78 -7.87 15.57
CA SER A 98 7.12 -8.02 14.98
C SER A 98 7.20 -9.22 14.04
N ALA A 99 6.62 -10.35 14.45
CA ALA A 99 6.56 -11.55 13.59
C ALA A 99 5.76 -11.33 12.32
N ALA A 100 4.65 -10.58 12.40
CA ALA A 100 3.82 -10.25 11.23
C ALA A 100 4.57 -9.33 10.24
N VAL A 101 5.33 -8.35 10.73
CA VAL A 101 6.17 -7.50 9.89
C VAL A 101 7.24 -8.33 9.17
N ALA A 102 7.97 -9.17 9.91
CA ALA A 102 9.00 -10.03 9.33
C ALA A 102 8.43 -10.99 8.27
N ALA A 103 7.28 -11.60 8.55
CA ALA A 103 6.61 -12.49 7.59
C ALA A 103 6.19 -11.75 6.30
N ALA A 104 5.73 -10.51 6.41
CA ALA A 104 5.37 -9.70 5.25
C ALA A 104 6.61 -9.28 4.44
N GLU A 105 7.73 -8.97 5.10
CA GLU A 105 9.02 -8.74 4.42
C GLU A 105 9.52 -9.99 3.70
N ASP A 106 9.47 -11.15 4.35
CA ASP A 106 9.88 -12.42 3.76
C ASP A 106 9.02 -12.78 2.54
N GLU A 107 7.70 -12.54 2.61
CA GLU A 107 6.78 -12.83 1.50
C GLU A 107 7.01 -11.90 0.31
N THR A 108 7.23 -10.62 0.55
CA THR A 108 7.21 -9.60 -0.51
C THR A 108 8.59 -9.17 -0.98
N GLY A 109 9.61 -9.36 -0.15
CA GLY A 109 10.95 -8.80 -0.38
C GLY A 109 11.01 -7.27 -0.30
N LEU A 110 9.96 -6.62 0.22
CA LEU A 110 9.86 -5.17 0.30
C LEU A 110 10.01 -4.69 1.76
N PRO A 111 10.57 -3.49 1.97
CA PRO A 111 10.56 -2.85 3.29
C PRO A 111 9.15 -2.80 3.86
N THR A 112 8.98 -3.37 5.05
CA THR A 112 7.69 -3.45 5.73
C THR A 112 7.81 -2.84 7.13
N ALA A 113 6.84 -2.05 7.54
CA ALA A 113 6.77 -1.51 8.89
C ALA A 113 5.31 -1.31 9.34
N ASP A 114 5.09 -1.38 10.66
CA ASP A 114 3.91 -0.78 11.27
C ASP A 114 4.24 0.68 11.60
N PRO A 115 3.71 1.66 10.84
CA PRO A 115 4.09 3.06 11.02
C PRO A 115 3.65 3.63 12.36
N VAL A 116 2.67 3.02 13.03
CA VAL A 116 2.21 3.46 14.37
C VAL A 116 3.18 3.01 15.46
N ARG A 117 3.75 1.80 15.34
CA ARG A 117 4.68 1.24 16.33
C ARG A 117 6.13 1.60 16.07
N GLN A 118 6.55 1.61 14.81
CA GLN A 118 7.95 1.70 14.40
C GLN A 118 8.31 3.03 13.73
N GLY A 119 7.31 3.88 13.44
CA GLY A 119 7.49 5.08 12.63
C GLY A 119 7.50 4.78 11.12
N ALA A 120 7.53 5.84 10.32
CA ALA A 120 7.38 5.76 8.86
C ALA A 120 8.70 5.94 8.09
N ASP A 121 9.85 6.04 8.77
CA ASP A 121 11.12 6.42 8.14
C ASP A 121 11.58 5.41 7.08
N ALA A 122 11.46 4.11 7.37
CA ALA A 122 11.80 3.05 6.42
C ALA A 122 10.89 3.07 5.18
N LEU A 123 9.59 3.30 5.38
CA LEU A 123 8.61 3.42 4.28
C LEU A 123 8.90 4.65 3.42
N LEU A 124 9.20 5.78 4.05
CA LEU A 124 9.55 7.01 3.35
C LEU A 124 10.82 6.85 2.53
N ALA A 125 11.88 6.25 3.10
CA ALA A 125 13.13 5.99 2.40
C ALA A 125 12.90 5.12 1.15
N ALA A 126 12.09 4.07 1.26
CA ALA A 126 11.73 3.20 0.14
C ALA A 126 10.97 3.95 -0.97
N VAL A 127 10.01 4.80 -0.59
CA VAL A 127 9.23 5.62 -1.54
C VAL A 127 10.13 6.60 -2.29
N LEU A 128 11.04 7.28 -1.60
CA LEU A 128 11.97 8.23 -2.21
C LEU A 128 12.92 7.52 -3.18
N ALA A 129 13.46 6.35 -2.81
CA ALA A 129 14.31 5.56 -3.68
C ALA A 129 13.60 5.02 -4.94
N ALA A 130 12.28 4.80 -4.87
CA ALA A 130 11.49 4.33 -6.01
C ALA A 130 11.02 5.46 -6.94
N GLY A 131 11.14 6.71 -6.53
CA GLY A 131 10.75 7.90 -7.30
C GLY A 131 11.82 8.43 -8.26
N ASP A 132 13.05 7.95 -8.11
CA ASP A 132 14.20 8.28 -8.97
C ASP A 132 14.23 7.32 -10.18
#